data_3244affe2859e6facc5869de8724595d
#
_entry.id   3244affe2859e6facc5869de8724595d
#
_cell.length_a   1.000
_cell.length_b   1.000
_cell.length_c   1.000
_cell.angle_alpha   90.00
_cell.angle_beta   90.00
_cell.angle_gamma   90.00
#
_symmetry.space_group_name_H-M   'P 1'
#
loop_
_entity.id
_entity.type
_entity.pdbx_description
1 polymer ?
#
loop_
_entity_poly.entity_id
_entity_poly.type
_entity_poly.pdbx_seq_one_letter_code
_entity_poly.pdbx_strand_id
1 'polypeptide(L)'
;MIISPNTFEFNLFLTLTIIILIVKLFLALYLLNKVRNRKKETGTLNFDFLISICILMFCLFISRLLFAIFDFYLTQFDTSKAYLYPNIIVWKFAALSSSIGFTVILYTIDKEILNFKLKGSLAWLMIIATAIQFFYPVNTAEDFEMLGVIGIFGNIVAIIVPLIFIYTGIKIPGLQKWSFLIAIGIIIYAIGSNLVIEPVLIPLRALYGPEIQITMYFLLFIFKIAGLVMFTYGVTKFTLKK
;
A
#
# COMPACT_ATOMS: atom_id res chain seq x y z
N MET A 1 -5.11 -17.29 -18.73
CA MET A 1 -3.85 -18.04 -18.48
C MET A 1 -3.89 -18.47 -17.03
N ILE A 2 -3.93 -19.73 -16.74
CA ILE A 2 -3.87 -20.20 -15.34
C ILE A 2 -2.39 -20.20 -14.99
N ILE A 3 -1.99 -19.36 -14.06
CA ILE A 3 -0.63 -19.33 -13.51
C ILE A 3 -0.53 -20.58 -12.64
N SER A 4 0.12 -21.63 -13.15
CA SER A 4 0.30 -22.86 -12.40
C SER A 4 1.68 -22.91 -11.73
N PRO A 5 1.83 -23.59 -10.58
CA PRO A 5 3.12 -23.80 -9.94
C PRO A 5 4.15 -24.36 -10.93
N ASN A 6 5.41 -23.89 -10.80
CA ASN A 6 6.54 -24.27 -11.65
C ASN A 6 6.53 -23.73 -13.09
N THR A 7 5.60 -22.87 -13.48
CA THR A 7 5.71 -22.14 -14.74
C THR A 7 6.73 -21.01 -14.63
N PHE A 8 7.22 -20.53 -15.79
CA PHE A 8 8.13 -19.39 -15.84
C PHE A 8 7.48 -18.15 -15.21
N GLU A 9 6.21 -17.88 -15.50
CA GLU A 9 5.43 -16.76 -15.01
C GLU A 9 5.28 -16.81 -13.49
N PHE A 10 4.99 -17.99 -12.92
CA PHE A 10 4.88 -18.16 -11.47
C PHE A 10 6.20 -17.82 -10.78
N ASN A 11 7.32 -18.35 -11.27
CA ASN A 11 8.64 -18.11 -10.69
C ASN A 11 9.05 -16.64 -10.86
N LEU A 12 8.74 -16.04 -11.99
CA LEU A 12 8.99 -14.62 -12.25
C LEU A 12 8.22 -13.74 -11.25
N PHE A 13 6.92 -13.96 -11.08
CA PHE A 13 6.09 -13.16 -10.16
C PHE A 13 6.50 -13.36 -8.70
N LEU A 14 6.89 -14.57 -8.31
CA LEU A 14 7.44 -14.86 -7.00
C LEU A 14 8.74 -14.06 -6.78
N THR A 15 9.67 -14.11 -7.73
CA THR A 15 10.94 -13.38 -7.65
C THR A 15 10.70 -11.87 -7.54
N LEU A 16 9.86 -11.30 -8.39
CA LEU A 16 9.50 -9.87 -8.33
C LEU A 16 8.84 -9.50 -6.99
N THR A 17 8.00 -10.38 -6.45
CA THR A 17 7.37 -10.17 -5.13
C THR A 17 8.39 -10.17 -4.01
N ILE A 18 9.37 -11.10 -4.04
CA ILE A 18 10.46 -11.15 -3.06
C ILE A 18 11.28 -9.86 -3.11
N ILE A 19 11.60 -9.35 -4.30
CA ILE A 19 12.34 -8.09 -4.44
C ILE A 19 11.55 -6.92 -3.85
N ILE A 20 10.23 -6.82 -4.11
CA ILE A 20 9.38 -5.79 -3.48
C ILE A 20 9.39 -5.92 -1.95
N LEU A 21 9.35 -7.13 -1.40
CA LEU A 21 9.43 -7.36 0.05
C LEU A 21 10.76 -6.87 0.61
N ILE A 22 11.88 -7.20 -0.04
CA ILE A 22 13.22 -6.73 0.38
C ILE A 22 13.28 -5.20 0.36
N VAL A 23 12.79 -4.56 -0.70
CA VAL A 23 12.76 -3.10 -0.81
C VAL A 23 11.90 -2.48 0.30
N LYS A 24 10.70 -3.00 0.56
CA LYS A 24 9.84 -2.50 1.65
C LYS A 24 10.50 -2.63 3.02
N LEU A 25 11.12 -3.77 3.30
CA LEU A 25 11.85 -4.00 4.55
C LEU A 25 13.02 -3.02 4.68
N PHE A 26 13.82 -2.87 3.62
CA PHE A 26 14.93 -1.92 3.61
C PHE A 26 14.47 -0.48 3.87
N LEU A 27 13.40 -0.02 3.22
CA LEU A 27 12.83 1.32 3.44
C LEU A 27 12.28 1.48 4.86
N ALA A 28 11.63 0.45 5.42
CA ALA A 28 11.15 0.47 6.79
C ALA A 28 12.30 0.59 7.79
N LEU A 29 13.39 -0.18 7.60
CA LEU A 29 14.59 -0.13 8.45
C LEU A 29 15.33 1.21 8.28
N TYR A 30 15.41 1.74 7.06
CA TYR A 30 15.96 3.08 6.81
C TYR A 30 15.21 4.16 7.60
N LEU A 31 13.88 4.15 7.56
CA LEU A 31 13.05 5.09 8.33
C LEU A 31 13.20 4.89 9.84
N LEU A 32 13.24 3.64 10.31
CA LEU A 32 13.48 3.32 11.71
C LEU A 32 14.81 3.89 12.20
N ASN A 33 15.86 3.79 11.38
CA ASN A 33 17.16 4.40 11.69
C ASN A 33 17.07 5.93 11.78
N LYS A 34 16.32 6.57 10.88
CA LYS A 34 16.06 8.02 10.95
C LYS A 34 15.31 8.41 12.22
N VAL A 35 14.28 7.67 12.63
CA VAL A 35 13.54 7.85 13.89
C VAL A 35 14.49 7.73 15.08
N ARG A 36 15.34 6.69 15.11
CA ARG A 36 16.32 6.48 16.20
C ARG A 36 17.34 7.60 16.31
N ASN A 37 17.87 8.09 15.17
CA ASN A 37 18.83 9.19 15.17
C ASN A 37 18.18 10.47 15.69
N ARG A 38 16.96 10.77 15.23
CA ARG A 38 16.20 11.92 15.73
C ARG A 38 15.95 11.86 17.24
N LYS A 39 15.61 10.67 17.77
CA LYS A 39 15.47 10.46 19.22
C LYS A 39 16.77 10.75 19.96
N LYS A 40 17.93 10.39 19.41
CA LYS A 40 19.24 10.70 20.03
C LYS A 40 19.53 12.20 20.06
N GLU A 41 19.11 12.94 19.02
CA GLU A 41 19.31 14.37 18.89
C GLU A 41 18.37 15.19 19.79
N THR A 42 17.10 14.79 19.88
CA THR A 42 16.05 15.55 20.59
C THR A 42 15.81 15.07 22.04
N GLY A 43 16.34 13.91 22.42
CA GLY A 43 16.11 13.28 23.72
C GLY A 43 14.71 12.68 23.93
N THR A 44 13.75 13.00 23.05
CA THR A 44 12.35 12.56 23.17
C THR A 44 11.89 11.81 21.92
N LEU A 45 10.97 10.88 22.13
CA LEU A 45 10.29 10.17 21.04
C LEU A 45 8.84 10.71 20.96
N ASN A 46 8.65 11.75 20.19
CA ASN A 46 7.31 12.26 19.93
C ASN A 46 6.67 11.49 18.76
N PHE A 47 5.42 11.07 18.94
CA PHE A 47 4.64 10.46 17.87
C PHE A 47 4.33 11.51 16.81
N ASP A 48 5.13 11.53 15.77
CA ASP A 48 5.10 12.49 14.67
C ASP A 48 4.93 11.81 13.29
N PHE A 49 4.92 12.62 12.26
CA PHE A 49 4.77 12.19 10.88
C PHE A 49 5.82 11.14 10.46
N LEU A 50 7.07 11.26 10.91
CA LEU A 50 8.14 10.30 10.57
C LEU A 50 7.90 8.92 11.17
N ILE A 51 7.44 8.85 12.42
CA ILE A 51 7.11 7.58 13.08
C ILE A 51 5.91 6.94 12.39
N SER A 52 4.89 7.72 12.05
CA SER A 52 3.70 7.21 11.37
C SER A 52 4.02 6.60 10.02
N ILE A 53 4.93 7.21 9.25
CA ILE A 53 5.41 6.63 7.99
C ILE A 53 6.24 5.36 8.23
N CYS A 54 7.05 5.31 9.28
CA CYS A 54 7.77 4.10 9.65
C CYS A 54 6.81 2.94 9.96
N ILE A 55 5.75 3.21 10.74
CA ILE A 55 4.68 2.23 11.02
C ILE A 55 3.99 1.79 9.72
N LEU A 56 3.62 2.75 8.85
CA LEU A 56 3.02 2.44 7.55
C LEU A 56 3.88 1.49 6.74
N MET A 57 5.20 1.74 6.65
CA MET A 57 6.11 0.88 5.88
C MET A 57 6.21 -0.53 6.45
N PHE A 58 6.25 -0.69 7.77
CA PHE A 58 6.20 -2.03 8.39
C PHE A 58 4.86 -2.72 8.12
N CYS A 59 3.74 -2.01 8.25
CA CYS A 59 2.42 -2.56 7.94
C CYS A 59 2.30 -2.98 6.46
N LEU A 60 2.83 -2.19 5.53
CA LEU A 60 2.86 -2.52 4.11
C LEU A 60 3.79 -3.70 3.79
N PHE A 61 4.88 -3.88 4.54
CA PHE A 61 5.74 -5.05 4.43
C PHE A 61 5.01 -6.32 4.91
N ILE A 62 4.42 -6.28 6.12
CA ILE A 62 3.66 -7.43 6.67
C ILE A 62 2.48 -7.79 5.77
N SER A 63 1.72 -6.79 5.33
CA SER A 63 0.61 -6.99 4.39
C SER A 63 1.06 -7.70 3.12
N ARG A 64 2.16 -7.25 2.49
CA ARG A 64 2.67 -7.89 1.27
C ARG A 64 3.21 -9.29 1.52
N LEU A 65 3.80 -9.54 2.67
CA LEU A 65 4.24 -10.88 3.06
C LEU A 65 3.05 -11.85 3.18
N LEU A 66 1.99 -11.42 3.85
CA LEU A 66 0.77 -12.23 3.98
C LEU A 66 0.08 -12.46 2.63
N PHE A 67 0.00 -11.42 1.77
CA PHE A 67 -0.49 -11.61 0.40
C PHE A 67 0.41 -12.54 -0.42
N ALA A 68 1.73 -12.51 -0.24
CA ALA A 68 2.62 -13.46 -0.92
C ALA A 68 2.37 -14.91 -0.46
N ILE A 69 2.13 -15.12 0.82
CA ILE A 69 1.73 -16.44 1.35
C ILE A 69 0.39 -16.86 0.75
N PHE A 70 -0.58 -15.97 0.71
CA PHE A 70 -1.90 -16.23 0.11
C PHE A 70 -1.79 -16.57 -1.38
N ASP A 71 -1.11 -15.72 -2.18
CA ASP A 71 -1.03 -15.84 -3.63
C ASP A 71 -0.23 -17.09 -4.08
N PHE A 72 0.96 -17.32 -3.47
CA PHE A 72 1.92 -18.30 -3.96
C PHE A 72 1.85 -19.67 -3.27
N TYR A 73 1.45 -19.71 -1.99
CA TYR A 73 1.44 -20.96 -1.22
C TYR A 73 0.04 -21.51 -1.01
N LEU A 74 -0.93 -20.66 -0.65
CA LEU A 74 -2.26 -21.15 -0.27
C LEU A 74 -3.17 -21.32 -1.47
N THR A 75 -3.31 -20.29 -2.31
CA THR A 75 -4.20 -20.34 -3.47
C THR A 75 -3.51 -20.73 -4.76
N GLN A 76 -2.21 -20.43 -4.89
CA GLN A 76 -1.45 -20.61 -6.12
C GLN A 76 -2.14 -19.94 -7.32
N PHE A 77 -2.69 -18.74 -7.10
CA PHE A 77 -3.51 -17.97 -8.04
C PHE A 77 -4.81 -18.65 -8.50
N ASP A 78 -5.22 -19.71 -7.82
CA ASP A 78 -6.52 -20.36 -8.05
C ASP A 78 -7.61 -19.63 -7.27
N THR A 79 -8.42 -18.85 -7.97
CA THR A 79 -9.50 -18.05 -7.39
C THR A 79 -10.57 -18.90 -6.68
N SER A 80 -10.74 -20.17 -7.09
CA SER A 80 -11.68 -21.09 -6.45
C SER A 80 -11.29 -21.46 -5.02
N LYS A 81 -10.01 -21.25 -4.65
CA LYS A 81 -9.49 -21.50 -3.30
C LYS A 81 -9.47 -20.24 -2.42
N ALA A 82 -9.72 -19.05 -3.00
CA ALA A 82 -9.52 -17.78 -2.32
C ALA A 82 -10.43 -17.60 -1.09
N TYR A 83 -11.69 -18.07 -1.18
CA TYR A 83 -12.68 -17.95 -0.11
C TYR A 83 -12.63 -19.09 0.92
N LEU A 84 -11.84 -20.14 0.66
CA LEU A 84 -11.75 -21.30 1.56
C LEU A 84 -10.95 -20.96 2.83
N TYR A 85 -11.33 -21.60 3.96
CA TYR A 85 -10.52 -21.57 5.17
C TYR A 85 -9.28 -22.48 4.98
N PRO A 86 -8.06 -22.10 5.42
CA PRO A 86 -7.69 -20.85 6.14
C PRO A 86 -7.33 -19.67 5.22
N ASN A 87 -7.40 -19.80 3.90
CA ASN A 87 -6.89 -18.83 2.93
C ASN A 87 -7.50 -17.44 3.12
N ILE A 88 -8.83 -17.39 3.27
CA ILE A 88 -9.56 -16.15 3.48
C ILE A 88 -9.10 -15.39 4.74
N ILE A 89 -8.72 -16.11 5.79
CA ILE A 89 -8.23 -15.51 7.04
C ILE A 89 -6.89 -14.80 6.79
N VAL A 90 -5.97 -15.45 6.07
CA VAL A 90 -4.67 -14.85 5.73
C VAL A 90 -4.86 -13.60 4.87
N TRP A 91 -5.78 -13.64 3.89
CA TRP A 91 -6.12 -12.48 3.06
C TRP A 91 -6.66 -11.31 3.91
N LYS A 92 -7.60 -11.59 4.85
CA LYS A 92 -8.16 -10.59 5.74
C LYS A 92 -7.10 -9.95 6.65
N PHE A 93 -6.18 -10.73 7.19
CA PHE A 93 -5.07 -10.20 7.98
C PHE A 93 -4.09 -9.38 7.15
N ALA A 94 -3.87 -9.76 5.89
CA ALA A 94 -3.06 -8.96 4.96
C ALA A 94 -3.69 -7.59 4.71
N ALA A 95 -5.00 -7.54 4.43
CA ALA A 95 -5.76 -6.31 4.25
C ALA A 95 -5.80 -5.46 5.53
N LEU A 96 -6.05 -6.09 6.69
CA LEU A 96 -6.06 -5.43 8.00
C LEU A 96 -4.71 -4.76 8.30
N SER A 97 -3.60 -5.46 8.04
CA SER A 97 -2.26 -4.92 8.27
C SER A 97 -2.01 -3.62 7.49
N SER A 98 -2.32 -3.59 6.19
CA SER A 98 -2.18 -2.36 5.39
C SER A 98 -3.12 -1.24 5.88
N SER A 99 -4.35 -1.58 6.24
CA SER A 99 -5.35 -0.62 6.72
C SER A 99 -4.95 0.04 8.04
N ILE A 100 -4.32 -0.70 8.96
CA ILE A 100 -3.74 -0.12 10.19
C ILE A 100 -2.70 0.95 9.82
N GLY A 101 -1.79 0.64 8.91
CA GLY A 101 -0.79 1.60 8.45
C GLY A 101 -1.40 2.86 7.84
N PHE A 102 -2.42 2.71 6.99
CA PHE A 102 -3.14 3.83 6.40
C PHE A 102 -3.93 4.65 7.42
N THR A 103 -4.55 4.01 8.41
CA THR A 103 -5.24 4.70 9.50
C THR A 103 -4.30 5.60 10.29
N VAL A 104 -3.14 5.07 10.65
CA VAL A 104 -2.11 5.82 11.41
C VAL A 104 -1.64 7.04 10.63
N ILE A 105 -1.35 6.89 9.33
CA ILE A 105 -0.87 8.01 8.52
C ILE A 105 -1.96 9.07 8.30
N LEU A 106 -3.21 8.67 8.06
CA LEU A 106 -4.31 9.61 7.90
C LEU A 106 -4.56 10.44 9.15
N TYR A 107 -4.55 9.79 10.33
CA TYR A 107 -4.67 10.50 11.60
C TYR A 107 -3.55 11.52 11.78
N THR A 108 -2.32 11.13 11.46
CA THR A 108 -1.16 12.01 11.62
C THR A 108 -1.14 13.15 10.60
N ILE A 109 -1.55 12.90 9.36
CA ILE A 109 -1.71 13.95 8.34
C ILE A 109 -2.73 14.99 8.80
N ASP A 110 -3.89 14.55 9.30
CA ASP A 110 -4.89 15.47 9.82
C ASP A 110 -4.36 16.28 11.00
N LYS A 111 -3.71 15.61 11.96
CA LYS A 111 -3.17 16.26 13.16
C LYS A 111 -2.05 17.26 12.83
N GLU A 112 -1.07 16.87 12.02
CA GLU A 112 0.16 17.61 11.85
C GLU A 112 0.20 18.52 10.61
N ILE A 113 -0.53 18.20 9.56
CA ILE A 113 -0.53 18.94 8.30
C ILE A 113 -1.78 19.81 8.21
N LEU A 114 -2.95 19.28 8.57
CA LEU A 114 -4.22 20.01 8.51
C LEU A 114 -4.60 20.69 9.82
N ASN A 115 -3.74 20.65 10.85
CA ASN A 115 -4.02 21.21 12.19
C ASN A 115 -5.33 20.69 12.79
N PHE A 116 -5.58 19.40 12.62
CA PHE A 116 -6.75 18.66 13.11
C PHE A 116 -8.11 19.22 12.61
N LYS A 117 -8.13 19.83 11.42
CA LYS A 117 -9.34 20.38 10.83
C LYS A 117 -10.41 19.33 10.52
N LEU A 118 -10.00 18.13 10.20
CA LEU A 118 -10.94 17.02 9.91
C LEU A 118 -11.27 16.20 11.16
N LYS A 119 -10.75 16.55 12.33
CA LYS A 119 -11.01 15.88 13.62
C LYS A 119 -10.86 14.36 13.57
N GLY A 120 -9.91 13.88 12.74
CA GLY A 120 -9.63 12.45 12.56
C GLY A 120 -10.66 11.70 11.72
N SER A 121 -11.61 12.37 11.06
CA SER A 121 -12.72 11.72 10.33
C SER A 121 -12.24 10.75 9.25
N LEU A 122 -11.15 11.05 8.54
CA LEU A 122 -10.57 10.15 7.54
C LEU A 122 -10.04 8.85 8.16
N ALA A 123 -9.39 8.95 9.33
CA ALA A 123 -8.90 7.78 10.05
C ALA A 123 -10.07 6.93 10.58
N TRP A 124 -11.12 7.56 11.11
CA TRP A 124 -12.33 6.86 11.55
C TRP A 124 -13.04 6.16 10.40
N LEU A 125 -13.18 6.81 9.26
CA LEU A 125 -13.77 6.22 8.06
C LEU A 125 -12.99 4.97 7.63
N MET A 126 -11.65 5.03 7.68
CA MET A 126 -10.80 3.89 7.37
C MET A 126 -10.96 2.74 8.39
N ILE A 127 -11.08 3.05 9.69
CA ILE A 127 -11.33 2.05 10.73
C ILE A 127 -12.66 1.33 10.48
N ILE A 128 -13.74 2.08 10.19
CA ILE A 128 -15.07 1.52 9.94
C ILE A 128 -15.04 0.63 8.69
N ALA A 129 -14.48 1.11 7.59
CA ALA A 129 -14.37 0.33 6.35
C ALA A 129 -13.56 -0.97 6.58
N THR A 130 -12.46 -0.89 7.32
CA THR A 130 -11.63 -2.03 7.67
C THR A 130 -12.36 -3.03 8.56
N ALA A 131 -13.12 -2.55 9.55
CA ALA A 131 -13.92 -3.41 10.42
C ALA A 131 -15.00 -4.15 9.60
N ILE A 132 -15.72 -3.44 8.74
CA ILE A 132 -16.70 -4.07 7.84
C ILE A 132 -16.01 -5.13 6.98
N GLN A 133 -14.89 -4.82 6.34
CA GLN A 133 -14.17 -5.77 5.50
C GLN A 133 -13.69 -7.00 6.28
N PHE A 134 -13.16 -6.82 7.49
CA PHE A 134 -12.61 -7.90 8.30
C PHE A 134 -13.71 -8.85 8.80
N PHE A 135 -14.85 -8.30 9.27
CA PHE A 135 -15.95 -9.10 9.84
C PHE A 135 -16.96 -9.59 8.77
N TYR A 136 -16.86 -9.11 7.53
CA TYR A 136 -17.74 -9.56 6.46
C TYR A 136 -17.66 -11.11 6.30
N PRO A 137 -18.80 -11.84 6.35
CA PRO A 137 -18.78 -13.29 6.17
C PRO A 137 -18.46 -13.64 4.72
N VAL A 138 -17.55 -14.60 4.51
CA VAL A 138 -17.15 -15.05 3.16
C VAL A 138 -17.27 -16.55 3.10
N ASN A 139 -18.28 -17.02 2.39
CA ASN A 139 -18.61 -18.44 2.24
C ASN A 139 -18.56 -18.89 0.78
N THR A 140 -18.64 -17.97 -0.17
CA THR A 140 -18.68 -18.22 -1.61
C THR A 140 -17.66 -17.36 -2.36
N ALA A 141 -17.44 -17.68 -3.63
CA ALA A 141 -16.60 -16.84 -4.50
C ALA A 141 -17.19 -15.43 -4.68
N GLU A 142 -18.51 -15.31 -4.76
CA GLU A 142 -19.21 -14.03 -4.87
C GLU A 142 -19.01 -13.16 -3.63
N ASP A 143 -19.03 -13.76 -2.42
CA ASP A 143 -18.70 -13.04 -1.17
C ASP A 143 -17.27 -12.50 -1.19
N PHE A 144 -16.33 -13.28 -1.76
CA PHE A 144 -14.93 -12.85 -1.88
C PHE A 144 -14.78 -11.67 -2.85
N GLU A 145 -15.52 -11.67 -3.97
CA GLU A 145 -15.55 -10.54 -4.90
C GLU A 145 -16.13 -9.29 -4.22
N MET A 146 -17.23 -9.44 -3.47
CA MET A 146 -17.84 -8.35 -2.70
C MET A 146 -16.85 -7.79 -1.66
N LEU A 147 -16.06 -8.64 -1.01
CA LEU A 147 -14.99 -8.22 -0.10
C LEU A 147 -13.96 -7.33 -0.80
N GLY A 148 -13.63 -7.64 -2.06
CA GLY A 148 -12.79 -6.82 -2.93
C GLY A 148 -13.41 -5.43 -3.20
N VAL A 149 -14.72 -5.38 -3.46
CA VAL A 149 -15.46 -4.12 -3.66
C VAL A 149 -15.43 -3.25 -2.39
N ILE A 150 -15.64 -3.85 -1.22
CA ILE A 150 -15.52 -3.14 0.07
C ILE A 150 -14.09 -2.57 0.22
N GLY A 151 -13.07 -3.29 -0.22
CA GLY A 151 -11.68 -2.84 -0.21
C GLY A 151 -11.40 -1.59 -1.07
N ILE A 152 -12.26 -1.25 -2.03
CA ILE A 152 -12.14 -0.03 -2.85
C ILE A 152 -12.18 1.23 -1.98
N PHE A 153 -12.89 1.22 -0.86
CA PHE A 153 -12.89 2.35 0.08
C PHE A 153 -11.48 2.66 0.60
N GLY A 154 -10.61 1.66 0.75
CA GLY A 154 -9.19 1.86 1.05
C GLY A 154 -8.43 2.61 -0.06
N ASN A 155 -8.84 2.46 -1.32
CA ASN A 155 -8.23 3.15 -2.46
C ASN A 155 -8.58 4.65 -2.49
N ILE A 156 -9.69 5.08 -1.88
CA ILE A 156 -10.04 6.51 -1.73
C ILE A 156 -8.94 7.23 -0.96
N VAL A 157 -8.36 6.58 0.04
CA VAL A 157 -7.23 7.10 0.81
C VAL A 157 -6.02 7.38 -0.09
N ALA A 158 -5.77 6.50 -1.04
CA ALA A 158 -4.67 6.65 -2.00
C ALA A 158 -4.84 7.90 -2.90
N ILE A 159 -6.06 8.41 -3.04
CA ILE A 159 -6.36 9.65 -3.77
C ILE A 159 -6.26 10.87 -2.85
N ILE A 160 -6.83 10.78 -1.65
CA ILE A 160 -6.89 11.91 -0.70
C ILE A 160 -5.50 12.34 -0.24
N VAL A 161 -4.62 11.40 0.07
CA VAL A 161 -3.27 11.73 0.58
C VAL A 161 -2.45 12.54 -0.43
N PRO A 162 -2.31 12.17 -1.71
CA PRO A 162 -1.65 13.01 -2.70
C PRO A 162 -2.25 14.41 -2.82
N LEU A 163 -3.58 14.54 -2.80
CA LEU A 163 -4.26 15.84 -2.89
C LEU A 163 -3.89 16.75 -1.71
N ILE A 164 -3.81 16.21 -0.50
CA ILE A 164 -3.36 16.96 0.68
C ILE A 164 -1.92 17.45 0.49
N PHE A 165 -1.02 16.60 -0.01
CA PHE A 165 0.37 16.99 -0.24
C PHE A 165 0.53 17.99 -1.38
N ILE A 166 -0.24 17.89 -2.46
CA ILE A 166 -0.30 18.91 -3.53
C ILE A 166 -0.75 20.23 -2.94
N TYR A 167 -1.85 20.24 -2.18
CA TYR A 167 -2.35 21.43 -1.51
C TYR A 167 -1.29 22.06 -0.57
N THR A 168 -0.62 21.23 0.23
CA THR A 168 0.45 21.65 1.14
C THR A 168 1.61 22.28 0.38
N GLY A 169 2.01 21.69 -0.75
CA GLY A 169 3.07 22.20 -1.60
C GLY A 169 2.74 23.56 -2.23
N ILE A 170 1.47 23.80 -2.57
CA ILE A 170 1.01 25.09 -3.10
C ILE A 170 0.99 26.14 -2.00
N LYS A 171 0.57 25.80 -0.78
CA LYS A 171 0.40 26.73 0.33
C LYS A 171 1.69 27.09 1.06
N ILE A 172 2.68 26.20 1.07
CA ILE A 172 3.93 26.35 1.82
C ILE A 172 5.13 26.28 0.86
N PRO A 173 5.62 27.40 0.30
CA PRO A 173 6.67 27.41 -0.73
C PRO A 173 7.95 26.67 -0.31
N GLY A 174 8.35 26.76 0.97
CA GLY A 174 9.54 26.06 1.49
C GLY A 174 9.45 24.52 1.48
N LEU A 175 8.23 23.98 1.43
CA LEU A 175 7.97 22.52 1.40
C LEU A 175 7.49 22.02 0.04
N GLN A 176 7.31 22.90 -0.95
CA GLN A 176 6.71 22.60 -2.25
C GLN A 176 7.33 21.38 -2.94
N LYS A 177 8.66 21.39 -3.12
CA LYS A 177 9.39 20.30 -3.80
C LYS A 177 9.13 18.94 -3.16
N TRP A 178 9.18 18.88 -1.84
CA TRP A 178 9.07 17.63 -1.09
C TRP A 178 7.63 17.13 -1.00
N SER A 179 6.68 18.05 -0.88
CA SER A 179 5.24 17.73 -0.92
C SER A 179 4.83 17.16 -2.27
N PHE A 180 5.28 17.76 -3.38
CA PHE A 180 5.00 17.21 -4.70
C PHE A 180 5.68 15.86 -4.93
N LEU A 181 6.92 15.67 -4.44
CA LEU A 181 7.61 14.40 -4.55
C LEU A 181 6.86 13.28 -3.80
N ILE A 182 6.32 13.58 -2.60
CA ILE A 182 5.47 12.66 -1.84
C ILE A 182 4.21 12.33 -2.65
N ALA A 183 3.51 13.34 -3.15
CA ALA A 183 2.27 13.15 -3.91
C ALA A 183 2.49 12.29 -5.15
N ILE A 184 3.51 12.61 -5.96
CA ILE A 184 3.86 11.86 -7.17
C ILE A 184 4.25 10.42 -6.82
N GLY A 185 5.05 10.23 -5.74
CA GLY A 185 5.43 8.90 -5.28
C GLY A 185 4.22 8.01 -4.93
N ILE A 186 3.22 8.58 -4.24
CA ILE A 186 1.98 7.86 -3.91
C ILE A 186 1.15 7.56 -5.16
N ILE A 187 1.03 8.52 -6.09
CA ILE A 187 0.29 8.34 -7.35
C ILE A 187 0.92 7.21 -8.17
N ILE A 188 2.24 7.23 -8.36
CA ILE A 188 2.97 6.18 -9.10
C ILE A 188 2.77 4.82 -8.42
N TYR A 189 2.87 4.76 -7.09
CA TYR A 189 2.63 3.53 -6.34
C TYR A 189 1.20 3.02 -6.51
N ALA A 190 0.20 3.90 -6.47
CA ALA A 190 -1.21 3.56 -6.65
C ALA A 190 -1.49 3.08 -8.07
N ILE A 191 -0.96 3.75 -9.10
CA ILE A 191 -1.06 3.29 -10.49
C ILE A 191 -0.49 1.88 -10.60
N GLY A 192 0.75 1.67 -10.11
CA GLY A 192 1.37 0.34 -10.12
C GLY A 192 0.52 -0.73 -9.43
N SER A 193 -0.13 -0.40 -8.32
CA SER A 193 -0.98 -1.35 -7.60
C SER A 193 -2.24 -1.76 -8.34
N ASN A 194 -2.74 -0.93 -9.25
CA ASN A 194 -3.96 -1.16 -10.00
C ASN A 194 -3.73 -1.74 -11.42
N LEU A 195 -2.49 -1.87 -11.90
CA LEU A 195 -2.19 -2.37 -13.25
C LEU A 195 -2.60 -3.83 -13.48
N VAL A 196 -2.68 -4.64 -12.41
CA VAL A 196 -2.94 -6.08 -12.50
C VAL A 196 -4.31 -6.50 -11.96
N ILE A 197 -5.19 -5.55 -11.68
CA ILE A 197 -6.58 -5.89 -11.31
C ILE A 197 -7.35 -6.31 -12.56
N GLU A 198 -8.28 -7.27 -12.39
CA GLU A 198 -9.05 -7.84 -13.51
C GLU A 198 -9.76 -6.78 -14.38
N PRO A 199 -10.41 -5.72 -13.84
CA PRO A 199 -11.01 -4.68 -14.68
C PRO A 199 -10.04 -3.99 -15.65
N VAL A 200 -8.74 -3.96 -15.33
CA VAL A 200 -7.70 -3.41 -16.21
C VAL A 200 -7.13 -4.48 -17.14
N LEU A 201 -6.92 -5.69 -16.63
CA LEU A 201 -6.33 -6.77 -17.41
C LEU A 201 -7.26 -7.36 -18.48
N ILE A 202 -8.57 -7.47 -18.22
CA ILE A 202 -9.53 -8.05 -19.17
C ILE A 202 -9.48 -7.32 -20.53
N PRO A 203 -9.68 -6.00 -20.62
CA PRO A 203 -9.62 -5.30 -21.91
C PRO A 203 -8.24 -5.35 -22.54
N LEU A 204 -7.18 -5.30 -21.74
CA LEU A 204 -5.82 -5.38 -22.28
C LEU A 204 -5.50 -6.76 -22.86
N ARG A 205 -5.93 -7.84 -22.21
CA ARG A 205 -5.80 -9.21 -22.75
C ARG A 205 -6.60 -9.39 -24.06
N ALA A 206 -7.76 -8.76 -24.16
CA ALA A 206 -8.57 -8.80 -25.38
C ALA A 206 -7.90 -8.09 -26.56
N LEU A 207 -7.17 -6.99 -26.31
CA LEU A 207 -6.50 -6.20 -27.34
C LEU A 207 -5.11 -6.74 -27.72
N TYR A 208 -4.32 -7.17 -26.76
CA TYR A 208 -2.89 -7.47 -26.91
C TYR A 208 -2.54 -8.94 -26.67
N GLY A 209 -3.53 -9.78 -26.34
CA GLY A 209 -3.31 -11.18 -25.99
C GLY A 209 -2.89 -11.39 -24.52
N PRO A 210 -2.83 -12.68 -24.09
CA PRO A 210 -2.58 -13.04 -22.69
C PRO A 210 -1.19 -12.63 -22.16
N GLU A 211 -0.20 -12.45 -23.07
CA GLU A 211 1.18 -12.11 -22.70
C GLU A 211 1.31 -10.71 -22.11
N ILE A 212 0.34 -9.82 -22.37
CA ILE A 212 0.32 -8.48 -21.80
C ILE A 212 0.36 -8.49 -20.25
N GLN A 213 -0.14 -9.57 -19.65
CA GLN A 213 -0.13 -9.74 -18.21
C GLN A 213 1.29 -9.72 -17.62
N ILE A 214 2.26 -10.33 -18.29
CA ILE A 214 3.67 -10.31 -17.86
C ILE A 214 4.20 -8.87 -17.87
N THR A 215 3.92 -8.13 -18.95
CA THR A 215 4.31 -6.72 -19.07
C THR A 215 3.70 -5.88 -17.95
N MET A 216 2.41 -6.09 -17.64
CA MET A 216 1.73 -5.36 -16.57
C MET A 216 2.32 -5.67 -15.19
N TYR A 217 2.76 -6.90 -14.94
CA TYR A 217 3.47 -7.26 -13.70
C TYR A 217 4.85 -6.58 -13.60
N PHE A 218 5.60 -6.46 -14.69
CA PHE A 218 6.85 -5.71 -14.70
C PHE A 218 6.63 -4.22 -14.42
N LEU A 219 5.64 -3.62 -15.06
CA LEU A 219 5.28 -2.23 -14.82
C LEU A 219 4.82 -2.00 -13.37
N LEU A 220 3.99 -2.90 -12.81
CA LEU A 220 3.61 -2.89 -11.40
C LEU A 220 4.85 -2.85 -10.50
N PHE A 221 5.82 -3.73 -10.78
CA PHE A 221 7.06 -3.82 -10.00
C PHE A 221 7.85 -2.51 -10.04
N ILE A 222 8.11 -1.97 -11.25
CA ILE A 222 8.84 -0.72 -11.45
C ILE A 222 8.12 0.44 -10.74
N PHE A 223 6.81 0.57 -10.94
CA PHE A 223 6.03 1.67 -10.38
C PHE A 223 5.93 1.57 -8.86
N LYS A 224 5.76 0.37 -8.30
CA LYS A 224 5.75 0.20 -6.84
C LYS A 224 7.09 0.57 -6.22
N ILE A 225 8.21 0.14 -6.78
CA ILE A 225 9.53 0.49 -6.23
C ILE A 225 9.79 1.99 -6.40
N ALA A 226 9.63 2.54 -7.60
CA ALA A 226 9.84 3.96 -7.84
C ALA A 226 8.97 4.83 -6.92
N GLY A 227 7.67 4.52 -6.83
CA GLY A 227 6.74 5.23 -5.97
C GLY A 227 7.12 5.18 -4.49
N LEU A 228 7.49 4.01 -3.96
CA LEU A 228 7.92 3.86 -2.57
C LEU A 228 9.23 4.62 -2.26
N VAL A 229 10.20 4.58 -3.17
CA VAL A 229 11.48 5.30 -3.00
C VAL A 229 11.23 6.80 -3.03
N MET A 230 10.48 7.30 -4.01
CA MET A 230 10.13 8.72 -4.11
C MET A 230 9.37 9.21 -2.87
N PHE A 231 8.38 8.45 -2.43
CA PHE A 231 7.59 8.71 -1.24
C PHE A 231 8.49 8.79 0.01
N THR A 232 9.29 7.76 0.25
CA THR A 232 10.17 7.68 1.44
C THR A 232 11.20 8.79 1.47
N TYR A 233 11.82 9.08 0.32
CA TYR A 233 12.79 10.17 0.20
C TYR A 233 12.11 11.54 0.40
N GLY A 234 10.95 11.76 -0.21
CA GLY A 234 10.15 12.96 -0.04
C GLY A 234 9.79 13.22 1.43
N VAL A 235 9.29 12.19 2.12
CA VAL A 235 8.95 12.24 3.55
C VAL A 235 10.17 12.60 4.40
N THR A 236 11.29 11.92 4.18
CA THR A 236 12.51 12.17 4.95
C THR A 236 12.97 13.63 4.82
N LYS A 237 12.89 14.20 3.62
CA LYS A 237 13.28 15.60 3.38
C LYS A 237 12.22 16.60 3.87
N PHE A 238 10.95 16.24 3.78
CA PHE A 238 9.84 17.05 4.30
C PHE A 238 9.94 17.21 5.82
N THR A 239 10.20 16.14 6.56
CA THR A 239 10.31 16.15 8.02
C THR A 239 11.57 16.86 8.55
N LEU A 240 12.64 16.96 7.74
CA LEU A 240 13.85 17.70 8.12
C LEU A 240 13.71 19.22 7.93
N LYS A 241 12.72 19.69 7.17
CA LYS A 241 12.49 21.11 6.89
C LYS A 241 11.30 21.71 7.65
N LYS A 242 10.47 20.88 8.26
CA LYS A 242 9.35 21.25 9.13
C LYS A 242 9.87 21.47 10.57
#